data_b37038d6cd6e6b7281e46ff9d2482650
#
_entry.id   b37038d6cd6e6b7281e46ff9d2482650
#
_cell.length_a   1.000
_cell.length_b   1.000
_cell.length_c   1.000
_cell.angle_alpha   90.00
_cell.angle_beta   90.00
_cell.angle_gamma   90.00
#
_symmetry.space_group_name_H-M   'P 1'
#
loop_
_entity.id
_entity.type
_entity.pdbx_description
1 polymer ?
#
loop_
_entity_poly.entity_id
_entity_poly.type
_entity_poly.pdbx_seq_one_letter_code
_entity_poly.pdbx_strand_id
1 'polypeptide(L)'
;MATTYKPDETLLLRYLGASPTLRIIDFFLDNPLSDYSKNEIARNLAMSRVTFFKYWKELEKSGALKVTRQIGRATMYQLDRKNEVVKQTIRLDMALARKTMAKAVEEYQKPVAMNPKGR
;
A
#
# COMPACT_ATOMS: atom_id res chain seq x y z
N MET A 1 3.11 -23.28 -0.93
CA MET A 1 2.28 -22.74 -1.77
C MET A 1 2.93 -21.79 -2.69
N ALA A 2 2.76 -21.93 -3.89
CA ALA A 2 3.40 -21.05 -4.81
C ALA A 2 2.78 -19.69 -4.73
N THR A 3 3.60 -18.68 -4.74
CA THR A 3 3.10 -17.35 -4.74
C THR A 3 2.90 -16.93 -6.15
N THR A 4 1.70 -16.61 -6.51
CA THR A 4 1.41 -16.15 -7.84
C THR A 4 1.71 -14.68 -7.93
N TYR A 5 2.52 -14.31 -8.87
CA TYR A 5 2.83 -12.91 -9.09
C TYR A 5 1.60 -12.19 -9.59
N LYS A 6 1.29 -11.05 -8.99
CA LYS A 6 0.20 -10.21 -9.44
C LYS A 6 0.78 -8.85 -9.81
N PRO A 7 0.80 -8.52 -11.08
CA PRO A 7 1.48 -7.30 -11.53
C PRO A 7 0.93 -6.02 -10.93
N ASP A 8 -0.35 -6.02 -10.55
CA ASP A 8 -0.96 -4.84 -9.97
C ASP A 8 -0.79 -4.76 -8.45
N GLU A 9 -0.12 -5.73 -7.85
CA GLU A 9 0.12 -5.71 -6.42
C GLU A 9 1.30 -4.80 -6.10
N THR A 10 1.18 -3.99 -5.08
CA THR A 10 2.26 -3.09 -4.69
C THR A 10 3.40 -3.85 -4.04
N LEU A 11 4.54 -3.19 -3.92
CA LEU A 11 5.71 -3.79 -3.28
C LEU A 11 5.43 -4.18 -1.84
N LEU A 12 4.67 -3.35 -1.13
CA LEU A 12 4.36 -3.61 0.26
C LEU A 12 3.55 -4.89 0.40
N LEU A 13 2.53 -5.06 -0.43
CA LEU A 13 1.70 -6.26 -0.38
C LEU A 13 2.47 -7.50 -0.80
N ARG A 14 3.37 -7.35 -1.73
CA ARG A 14 4.20 -8.49 -2.16
C ARG A 14 5.17 -8.91 -1.08
N TYR A 15 5.68 -7.94 -0.33
CA TYR A 15 6.65 -8.22 0.71
C TYR A 15 6.00 -8.82 1.96
N LEU A 16 4.88 -8.25 2.39
CA LEU A 16 4.24 -8.63 3.64
C LEU A 16 3.03 -9.54 3.48
N GLY A 17 2.55 -9.72 2.26
CA GLY A 17 1.32 -10.48 2.03
C GLY A 17 0.13 -9.55 1.97
N ALA A 18 -0.89 -9.97 1.24
CA ALA A 18 -2.03 -9.11 0.95
C ALA A 18 -3.22 -9.41 1.87
N SER A 19 -3.04 -9.23 3.17
CA SER A 19 -4.15 -9.37 4.10
C SER A 19 -5.16 -8.25 3.87
N PRO A 20 -6.41 -8.42 4.24
CA PRO A 20 -7.40 -7.35 4.07
C PRO A 20 -6.99 -6.05 4.76
N THR A 21 -6.47 -6.15 5.99
CA THR A 21 -6.01 -4.95 6.72
C THR A 21 -4.91 -4.24 5.94
N LEU A 22 -3.94 -4.99 5.47
CA LEU A 22 -2.82 -4.39 4.77
C LEU A 22 -3.25 -3.83 3.42
N ARG A 23 -4.19 -4.48 2.75
CA ARG A 23 -4.71 -3.94 1.50
C ARG A 23 -5.39 -2.59 1.69
N ILE A 24 -6.09 -2.41 2.80
CA ILE A 24 -6.73 -1.13 3.11
C ILE A 24 -5.66 -0.07 3.36
N ILE A 25 -4.68 -0.39 4.19
CA ILE A 25 -3.59 0.56 4.47
C ILE A 25 -2.85 0.92 3.20
N ASP A 26 -2.53 -0.07 2.39
CA ASP A 26 -1.80 0.12 1.15
C ASP A 26 -2.55 1.04 0.18
N PHE A 27 -3.87 0.93 0.16
CA PHE A 27 -4.69 1.80 -0.66
C PHE A 27 -4.45 3.28 -0.31
N PHE A 28 -4.39 3.59 0.98
CA PHE A 28 -4.12 4.95 1.42
C PHE A 28 -2.68 5.38 1.12
N LEU A 29 -1.75 4.43 1.12
CA LEU A 29 -0.35 4.79 0.90
C LEU A 29 -0.05 5.27 -0.52
N ASP A 30 -0.89 4.91 -1.48
CA ASP A 30 -0.74 5.41 -2.84
C ASP A 30 -0.86 6.91 -2.89
N ASN A 31 -1.73 7.47 -2.04
CA ASN A 31 -1.90 8.92 -1.95
C ASN A 31 -2.16 9.28 -0.50
N PRO A 32 -1.09 9.34 0.30
CA PRO A 32 -1.27 9.49 1.75
C PRO A 32 -1.89 10.82 2.18
N LEU A 33 -1.95 11.78 1.29
CA LEU A 33 -2.57 13.06 1.60
C LEU A 33 -4.04 13.14 1.18
N SER A 34 -4.52 12.12 0.50
CA SER A 34 -5.91 12.09 0.04
C SER A 34 -6.81 11.44 1.09
N ASP A 35 -8.08 11.80 1.05
CA ASP A 35 -9.05 11.15 1.93
C ASP A 35 -10.09 10.42 1.09
N TYR A 36 -10.70 9.41 1.69
CA TYR A 36 -11.65 8.55 1.01
C TYR A 36 -12.76 8.12 1.95
N SER A 37 -13.94 7.84 1.39
CA SER A 37 -15.02 7.25 2.15
C SER A 37 -14.86 5.74 2.21
N LYS A 38 -15.52 5.10 3.16
CA LYS A 38 -15.48 3.65 3.26
C LYS A 38 -15.96 2.98 1.98
N ASN A 39 -17.01 3.52 1.38
CA ASN A 39 -17.55 2.92 0.17
C ASN A 39 -16.56 2.99 -1.00
N GLU A 40 -15.85 4.10 -1.11
CA GLU A 40 -14.83 4.23 -2.14
C GLU A 40 -13.74 3.20 -1.98
N ILE A 41 -13.27 3.02 -0.76
CA ILE A 41 -12.18 2.09 -0.49
C ILE A 41 -12.62 0.66 -0.77
N ALA A 42 -13.78 0.28 -0.22
CA ALA A 42 -14.29 -1.08 -0.41
C ALA A 42 -14.49 -1.40 -1.89
N ARG A 43 -15.01 -0.44 -2.63
CA ARG A 43 -15.25 -0.62 -4.06
C ARG A 43 -13.94 -0.77 -4.82
N ASN A 44 -12.98 0.08 -4.52
CA ASN A 44 -11.68 0.02 -5.20
C ASN A 44 -10.93 -1.26 -4.90
N LEU A 45 -11.11 -1.80 -3.70
CA LEU A 45 -10.42 -3.02 -3.30
C LEU A 45 -11.21 -4.27 -3.65
N ALA A 46 -12.42 -4.10 -4.19
CA ALA A 46 -13.32 -5.20 -4.52
C ALA A 46 -13.56 -6.11 -3.32
N MET A 47 -13.69 -5.52 -2.14
CA MET A 47 -13.97 -6.27 -0.93
C MET A 47 -15.46 -6.30 -0.65
N SER A 48 -15.96 -7.42 -0.15
CA SER A 48 -17.34 -7.49 0.29
C SER A 48 -17.51 -6.57 1.49
N ARG A 49 -18.74 -6.10 1.70
CA ARG A 49 -19.01 -5.21 2.82
C ARG A 49 -18.69 -5.88 4.15
N VAL A 50 -19.01 -7.16 4.28
CA VAL A 50 -18.77 -7.89 5.52
C VAL A 50 -17.28 -7.93 5.84
N THR A 51 -16.46 -8.31 4.85
CA THR A 51 -15.02 -8.37 5.03
C THR A 51 -14.46 -6.99 5.33
N PHE A 52 -14.88 -6.00 4.54
CA PHE A 52 -14.36 -4.66 4.71
C PHE A 52 -14.65 -4.10 6.10
N PHE A 53 -15.89 -4.18 6.56
CA PHE A 53 -16.24 -3.60 7.86
C PHE A 53 -15.57 -4.31 9.02
N LYS A 54 -15.35 -5.62 8.89
CA LYS A 54 -14.65 -6.37 9.93
C LYS A 54 -13.23 -5.82 10.14
N TYR A 55 -12.50 -5.65 9.07
CA TYR A 55 -11.12 -5.18 9.18
C TYR A 55 -11.01 -3.68 9.38
N TRP A 56 -12.00 -2.93 8.91
CA TRP A 56 -12.05 -1.51 9.13
C TRP A 56 -12.13 -1.17 10.62
N LYS A 57 -12.93 -1.92 11.36
CA LYS A 57 -13.04 -1.70 12.79
C LYS A 57 -11.70 -1.86 13.50
N GLU A 58 -10.92 -2.81 13.06
CA GLU A 58 -9.59 -3.01 13.65
C GLU A 58 -8.71 -1.80 13.39
N LEU A 59 -8.76 -1.28 12.19
CA LEU A 59 -7.96 -0.09 11.87
C LEU A 59 -8.40 1.14 12.63
N GLU A 60 -9.71 1.31 12.81
CA GLU A 60 -10.21 2.43 13.59
C GLU A 60 -9.73 2.34 15.03
N LYS A 61 -9.76 1.16 15.61
CA LYS A 61 -9.30 0.97 16.98
C LYS A 61 -7.81 1.24 17.13
N SER A 62 -7.04 0.99 16.11
CA SER A 62 -5.59 1.16 16.18
C SER A 62 -5.17 2.62 16.12
N GLY A 63 -6.09 3.53 15.79
CA GLY A 63 -5.75 4.94 15.63
C GLY A 63 -5.03 5.26 14.34
N ALA A 64 -5.02 4.32 13.40
CA ALA A 64 -4.32 4.53 12.13
C ALA A 64 -5.05 5.50 11.19
N LEU A 65 -6.33 5.74 11.45
CA LEU A 65 -7.15 6.54 10.55
C LEU A 65 -7.70 7.76 11.29
N LYS A 66 -7.89 8.84 10.56
CA LYS A 66 -8.54 10.03 11.11
C LYS A 66 -9.62 10.49 10.17
N VAL A 67 -10.68 11.07 10.71
CA VAL A 67 -11.73 11.68 9.93
C VAL A 67 -11.25 13.05 9.49
N THR A 68 -11.38 13.36 8.22
CA THR A 68 -10.97 14.67 7.70
C THR A 68 -12.14 15.62 7.50
N ARG A 69 -13.23 15.11 6.96
CA ARG A 69 -14.39 15.97 6.63
C ARG A 69 -15.59 15.11 6.34
N GLN A 70 -16.73 15.77 6.21
CA GLN A 70 -17.98 15.14 5.86
C GLN A 70 -18.41 15.74 4.53
N ILE A 71 -18.75 14.90 3.56
CA ILE A 71 -19.26 15.37 2.28
C ILE A 71 -20.62 14.72 2.10
N GLY A 72 -21.68 15.50 2.27
CA GLY A 72 -23.04 14.94 2.26
C GLY A 72 -23.15 13.93 3.39
N ARG A 73 -23.46 12.69 3.06
CA ARG A 73 -23.56 11.61 4.05
C ARG A 73 -22.29 10.83 4.20
N ALA A 74 -21.27 11.17 3.43
CA ALA A 74 -20.05 10.41 3.44
C ALA A 74 -19.04 11.01 4.41
N THR A 75 -18.51 10.19 5.30
CA THR A 75 -17.42 10.57 6.17
C THR A 75 -16.12 10.20 5.46
N MET A 76 -15.20 11.15 5.38
CA MET A 76 -13.94 10.94 4.68
C MET A 76 -12.83 10.64 5.68
N TYR A 77 -11.97 9.73 5.31
CA TYR A 77 -10.88 9.24 6.17
C TYR A 77 -9.54 9.36 5.49
N GLN A 78 -8.51 9.51 6.29
CA GLN A 78 -7.14 9.61 5.82
C GLN A 78 -6.27 8.90 6.85
N LEU A 79 -5.10 8.42 6.43
CA LEU A 79 -4.15 7.86 7.38
C LEU A 79 -3.72 8.97 8.33
N ASP A 80 -3.64 8.64 9.62
CA ASP A 80 -3.16 9.59 10.59
C ASP A 80 -1.64 9.46 10.66
N ARG A 81 -0.95 10.38 10.02
CA ARG A 81 0.50 10.33 9.94
C ARG A 81 1.20 10.70 11.23
N LYS A 82 0.45 11.05 12.26
CA LYS A 82 1.01 11.24 13.60
C LYS A 82 1.05 9.93 14.37
N ASN A 83 0.31 8.91 13.89
CA ASN A 83 0.31 7.61 14.52
C ASN A 83 1.65 6.93 14.24
N GLU A 84 2.28 6.40 15.27
CA GLU A 84 3.63 5.85 15.13
C GLU A 84 3.68 4.64 14.19
N VAL A 85 2.68 3.79 14.25
CA VAL A 85 2.65 2.62 13.36
C VAL A 85 2.50 3.06 11.91
N VAL A 86 1.66 4.07 11.67
CA VAL A 86 1.49 4.62 10.32
C VAL A 86 2.80 5.21 9.83
N LYS A 87 3.51 5.96 10.69
CA LYS A 87 4.80 6.52 10.32
C LYS A 87 5.79 5.43 9.89
N GLN A 88 5.87 4.36 10.67
CA GLN A 88 6.80 3.28 10.36
C GLN A 88 6.38 2.52 9.10
N THR A 89 5.08 2.38 8.89
CA THR A 89 4.58 1.71 7.69
C THR A 89 4.93 2.52 6.44
N ILE A 90 4.80 3.84 6.51
CA ILE A 90 5.19 4.72 5.41
C ILE A 90 6.69 4.58 5.15
N ARG A 91 7.49 4.54 6.20
CA ARG A 91 8.93 4.38 6.06
C ARG A 91 9.30 3.04 5.41
N LEU A 92 8.60 1.99 5.80
CA LEU A 92 8.81 0.68 5.19
C LEU A 92 8.47 0.71 3.71
N ASP A 93 7.33 1.30 3.38
CA ASP A 93 6.90 1.41 1.99
C ASP A 93 7.93 2.17 1.16
N MET A 94 8.44 3.28 1.69
CA MET A 94 9.46 4.07 1.02
C MET A 94 10.79 3.31 0.91
N ALA A 95 11.13 2.56 1.93
CA ALA A 95 12.37 1.77 1.91
C ALA A 95 12.31 0.69 0.83
N LEU A 96 11.15 0.05 0.69
CA LEU A 96 10.98 -0.96 -0.36
C LEU A 96 11.09 -0.33 -1.74
N ALA A 97 10.49 0.84 -1.91
CA ALA A 97 10.57 1.55 -3.19
C ALA A 97 12.00 1.95 -3.51
N ARG A 98 12.72 2.47 -2.52
CA ARG A 98 14.12 2.88 -2.72
C ARG A 98 15.00 1.69 -3.07
N LYS A 99 14.82 0.58 -2.37
CA LYS A 99 15.61 -0.62 -2.63
C LYS A 99 15.37 -1.15 -4.03
N THR A 100 14.12 -1.15 -4.46
CA THR A 100 13.78 -1.60 -5.79
C THR A 100 14.35 -0.67 -6.86
N MET A 101 14.29 0.63 -6.63
CA MET A 101 14.86 1.59 -7.56
C MET A 101 16.38 1.47 -7.62
N ALA A 102 17.03 1.33 -6.48
CA ALA A 102 18.48 1.19 -6.44
C ALA A 102 18.91 -0.06 -7.22
N LYS A 103 18.15 -1.15 -7.07
CA LYS A 103 18.46 -2.35 -7.80
C LYS A 103 18.25 -2.17 -9.31
N ALA A 104 17.21 -1.48 -9.69
CA ALA A 104 16.94 -1.21 -11.10
C ALA A 104 18.03 -0.33 -11.71
N VAL A 105 18.50 0.67 -10.97
CA VAL A 105 19.58 1.52 -11.44
C VAL A 105 20.87 0.74 -11.57
N GLU A 106 21.13 -0.12 -10.61
CA GLU A 106 22.31 -0.96 -10.65
C GLU A 106 22.28 -1.86 -11.88
N GLU A 107 21.15 -2.48 -12.15
CA GLU A 107 21.02 -3.31 -13.32
C GLU A 107 21.18 -2.52 -14.60
N TYR A 108 20.65 -1.32 -14.63
CA TYR A 108 20.74 -0.49 -15.81
C TYR A 108 22.18 -0.05 -16.05
N GLN A 109 22.95 0.16 -14.98
CA GLN A 109 24.33 0.61 -15.08
C GLN A 109 25.33 -0.53 -15.24
N LYS A 110 24.89 -1.75 -15.12
CA LYS A 110 25.80 -2.85 -15.35
C LYS A 110 26.32 -2.78 -16.75
N PRO A 111 27.59 -3.02 -16.94
CA PRO A 111 28.14 -3.13 -18.26
C PRO A 111 27.39 -4.24 -18.97
N VAL A 112 27.02 -3.99 -20.12
CA VAL A 112 26.40 -4.97 -20.90
C VAL A 112 27.41 -6.04 -21.03
N ALA A 113 27.07 -7.11 -20.47
CA ALA A 113 27.93 -8.18 -20.51
C ALA A 113 28.11 -8.43 -21.91
N MET A 114 29.10 -8.00 -22.33
CA MET A 114 29.34 -8.26 -23.49
C MET A 114 29.52 -9.57 -23.58
N ASN A 115 28.78 -10.11 -24.08
CA ASN A 115 29.00 -11.29 -24.42
C ASN A 115 30.13 -11.28 -25.20
N PRO A 116 31.03 -11.72 -24.65
CA PRO A 116 32.25 -11.72 -25.27
C PRO A 116 32.20 -12.39 -26.53
N LYS A 117 31.37 -12.92 -26.76
CA LYS A 117 31.28 -13.45 -27.81
C LYS A 117 30.47 -12.84 -28.49
N GLY A 118 30.19 -12.12 -28.40
CA GLY A 118 29.69 -11.63 -28.91
C GLY A 118 29.63 -10.66 -29.00
N ARG A 119 29.69 -10.70 -29.02
CA ARG A 119 29.86 -10.09 -28.99
C ARG A 119 29.91 -9.86 -29.62
#